data_a9d38b81317171092890d9f2b89596b8
#
_entry.id   a9d38b81317171092890d9f2b89596b8
#
_cell.length_a   1.000
_cell.length_b   1.000
_cell.length_c   1.000
_cell.angle_alpha   90.00
_cell.angle_beta   90.00
_cell.angle_gamma   90.00
#
_symmetry.space_group_name_H-M   'P 1'
#
loop_
_entity.id
_entity.type
_entity.pdbx_description
1 polymer ?
#
loop_
_entity_poly.entity_id
_entity_poly.type
_entity_poly.pdbx_seq_one_letter_code
_entity_poly.pdbx_strand_id
1 'polypeptide(L)'
;MKKQDTKDDKNYDFIIIGAGGTGLASAMYSARLGLKTLVLGSTYGTELPVGGVITTTNIVENYPGFEKISGSEIAKKIEQHARSYDLVEIKSGRVKEIRKQKNCFIVETEKSVYQGKAILFATGTKWKKLPEKVKGSREFENKGVSYCALCDAPLYKGKLVAVIGGSDSAAKDALLLSEYAKKVYIIHRGEQIHPEPINLDRIKKNKKIEIITNTNIIEIKGKENVESIILDRTHKGKNELDVEGVFVAIGHEILSGLA
;
A
#
# COMPACT_ATOMS: atom_id res chain seq x y z
N MET A 1 -46.72 -14.33 -11.16
CA MET A 1 -45.82 -13.67 -12.09
C MET A 1 -44.38 -14.07 -11.75
N LYS A 2 -43.76 -14.91 -12.55
CA LYS A 2 -42.36 -15.33 -12.40
C LYS A 2 -41.48 -14.12 -12.73
N LYS A 3 -40.63 -13.67 -11.76
CA LYS A 3 -39.56 -12.74 -12.08
C LYS A 3 -38.65 -13.42 -13.09
N GLN A 4 -38.59 -12.87 -14.30
CA GLN A 4 -37.60 -13.22 -15.30
C GLN A 4 -36.22 -12.93 -14.71
N ASP A 5 -35.36 -13.94 -14.70
CA ASP A 5 -33.92 -13.79 -14.49
C ASP A 5 -33.41 -12.80 -15.54
N THR A 6 -33.11 -11.59 -15.09
CA THR A 6 -32.43 -10.61 -15.93
C THR A 6 -31.05 -11.18 -16.23
N LYS A 7 -30.80 -11.56 -17.50
CA LYS A 7 -29.44 -11.76 -18.03
C LYS A 7 -28.57 -10.62 -17.48
N ASP A 8 -27.51 -10.99 -16.76
CA ASP A 8 -26.52 -10.06 -16.20
C ASP A 8 -26.03 -9.14 -17.33
N ASP A 9 -26.59 -7.94 -17.41
CA ASP A 9 -26.26 -6.97 -18.47
C ASP A 9 -24.84 -6.46 -18.24
N LYS A 10 -23.88 -7.05 -18.96
CA LYS A 10 -22.45 -6.79 -18.86
C LYS A 10 -21.99 -5.51 -19.56
N ASN A 11 -22.93 -4.64 -19.93
CA ASN A 11 -22.67 -3.36 -20.58
C ASN A 11 -22.71 -2.20 -19.56
N TYR A 12 -21.67 -1.39 -19.60
CA TYR A 12 -21.48 -0.23 -18.69
C TYR A 12 -21.11 1.01 -19.50
N ASP A 13 -21.46 2.18 -18.98
CA ASP A 13 -20.96 3.45 -19.51
C ASP A 13 -19.50 3.64 -19.12
N PHE A 14 -19.13 3.20 -17.92
CA PHE A 14 -17.81 3.41 -17.37
C PHE A 14 -17.32 2.17 -16.63
N ILE A 15 -16.10 1.73 -16.92
CA ILE A 15 -15.43 0.65 -16.20
C ILE A 15 -14.18 1.20 -15.52
N ILE A 16 -14.09 1.00 -14.22
CA ILE A 16 -12.97 1.43 -13.40
C ILE A 16 -12.16 0.21 -12.99
N ILE A 17 -10.88 0.20 -13.29
CA ILE A 17 -9.94 -0.88 -12.97
C ILE A 17 -9.16 -0.49 -11.74
N GLY A 18 -9.53 -1.06 -10.60
CA GLY A 18 -8.99 -0.79 -9.29
C GLY A 18 -10.01 -0.21 -8.33
N ALA A 19 -10.22 -0.89 -7.20
CA ALA A 19 -11.14 -0.50 -6.13
C ALA A 19 -10.40 0.16 -4.94
N GLY A 20 -9.35 0.94 -5.22
CA GLY A 20 -8.72 1.83 -4.26
C GLY A 20 -9.51 3.12 -4.07
N GLY A 21 -9.05 4.01 -3.19
CA GLY A 21 -9.71 5.27 -2.90
C GLY A 21 -10.03 6.10 -4.15
N THR A 22 -9.11 6.16 -5.12
CA THR A 22 -9.31 6.85 -6.41
C THR A 22 -10.42 6.21 -7.24
N GLY A 23 -10.42 4.88 -7.38
CA GLY A 23 -11.44 4.18 -8.15
C GLY A 23 -12.83 4.30 -7.54
N LEU A 24 -12.93 4.17 -6.22
CA LEU A 24 -14.20 4.31 -5.48
C LEU A 24 -14.76 5.74 -5.54
N ALA A 25 -13.90 6.75 -5.39
CA ALA A 25 -14.30 8.15 -5.53
C ALA A 25 -14.79 8.45 -6.96
N SER A 26 -14.09 7.92 -7.96
CA SER A 26 -14.50 8.07 -9.37
C SER A 26 -15.83 7.38 -9.66
N ALA A 27 -16.08 6.20 -9.06
CA ALA A 27 -17.35 5.49 -9.19
C ALA A 27 -18.52 6.30 -8.60
N MET A 28 -18.32 6.89 -7.43
CA MET A 28 -19.31 7.76 -6.82
C MET A 28 -19.65 8.94 -7.74
N TYR A 29 -18.65 9.62 -8.28
CA TYR A 29 -18.89 10.76 -9.17
C TYR A 29 -19.52 10.36 -10.50
N SER A 30 -19.10 9.26 -11.12
CA SER A 30 -19.71 8.78 -12.38
C SER A 30 -21.19 8.45 -12.19
N ALA A 31 -21.57 7.83 -11.08
CA ALA A 31 -22.97 7.54 -10.77
C ALA A 31 -23.79 8.82 -10.57
N ARG A 32 -23.22 9.84 -9.93
CA ARG A 32 -23.86 11.17 -9.81
C ARG A 32 -24.12 11.84 -11.16
N LEU A 33 -23.34 11.51 -12.16
CA LEU A 33 -23.50 11.95 -13.54
C LEU A 33 -24.43 11.03 -14.36
N GLY A 34 -25.08 10.05 -13.73
CA GLY A 34 -26.03 9.13 -14.38
C GLY A 34 -25.36 8.00 -15.16
N LEU A 35 -24.07 7.73 -14.96
CA LEU A 35 -23.34 6.70 -15.67
C LEU A 35 -23.42 5.36 -14.92
N LYS A 36 -23.87 4.29 -15.63
CA LYS A 36 -23.79 2.92 -15.14
C LYS A 36 -22.32 2.49 -15.05
N THR A 37 -21.83 2.26 -13.86
CA THR A 37 -20.41 2.13 -13.56
C THR A 37 -20.08 0.79 -12.94
N LEU A 38 -19.08 0.10 -13.50
CA LEU A 38 -18.48 -1.11 -12.93
C LEU A 38 -17.09 -0.76 -12.34
N VAL A 39 -16.87 -1.15 -11.11
CA VAL A 39 -15.55 -1.14 -10.49
C VAL A 39 -15.04 -2.57 -10.38
N LEU A 40 -13.89 -2.85 -10.98
CA LEU A 40 -13.21 -4.14 -10.90
C LEU A 40 -12.04 -4.01 -9.91
N GLY A 41 -12.20 -4.60 -8.72
CA GLY A 41 -11.17 -4.70 -7.71
C GLY A 41 -10.78 -6.15 -7.49
N SER A 42 -9.49 -6.43 -7.35
CA SER A 42 -9.03 -7.77 -7.02
C SER A 42 -8.80 -7.87 -5.51
N THR A 43 -9.55 -8.78 -4.87
CA THR A 43 -9.24 -9.27 -3.53
C THR A 43 -8.41 -10.56 -3.59
N TYR A 44 -8.28 -11.15 -4.80
CA TYR A 44 -7.48 -12.35 -5.04
C TYR A 44 -6.14 -11.99 -5.69
N GLY A 45 -5.05 -12.41 -5.07
CA GLY A 45 -3.69 -12.20 -5.59
C GLY A 45 -3.10 -10.79 -5.34
N THR A 46 -3.81 -9.95 -4.60
CA THR A 46 -3.27 -8.75 -3.98
C THR A 46 -3.48 -8.85 -2.47
N GLU A 47 -2.49 -8.47 -1.71
CA GLU A 47 -2.52 -8.48 -0.23
C GLU A 47 -3.44 -7.38 0.34
N LEU A 48 -4.09 -6.60 -0.54
CA LEU A 48 -4.85 -5.42 -0.15
C LEU A 48 -6.36 -5.61 -0.39
N PRO A 49 -7.20 -5.27 0.59
CA PRO A 49 -8.65 -5.28 0.44
C PRO A 49 -9.14 -4.15 -0.46
N VAL A 50 -10.46 -4.09 -0.72
CA VAL A 50 -11.11 -2.89 -1.26
C VAL A 50 -10.73 -1.68 -0.42
N GLY A 51 -10.35 -0.57 -1.08
CA GLY A 51 -9.74 0.59 -0.45
C GLY A 51 -8.26 0.75 -0.83
N GLY A 52 -7.55 -0.35 -1.12
CA GLY A 52 -6.15 -0.31 -1.58
C GLY A 52 -5.15 0.04 -0.49
N VAL A 53 -4.00 0.60 -0.89
CA VAL A 53 -2.84 0.84 0.01
C VAL A 53 -3.17 1.68 1.25
N ILE A 54 -4.15 2.58 1.18
CA ILE A 54 -4.51 3.41 2.34
C ILE A 54 -4.98 2.56 3.54
N THR A 55 -5.53 1.37 3.30
CA THR A 55 -5.98 0.46 4.38
C THR A 55 -4.86 0.00 5.30
N THR A 56 -3.61 0.12 4.86
CA THR A 56 -2.41 -0.23 5.64
C THR A 56 -1.83 0.96 6.41
N THR A 57 -2.51 2.10 6.40
CA THR A 57 -2.09 3.29 7.15
C THR A 57 -2.84 3.34 8.49
N ASN A 58 -2.08 3.36 9.61
CA ASN A 58 -2.68 3.40 10.95
C ASN A 58 -3.46 4.71 11.15
N ILE A 59 -2.81 5.83 10.87
CA ILE A 59 -3.35 7.17 11.10
C ILE A 59 -3.19 8.00 9.83
N VAL A 60 -4.30 8.57 9.36
CA VAL A 60 -4.39 9.56 8.29
C VAL A 60 -4.78 10.90 8.92
N GLU A 61 -3.89 11.89 8.84
CA GLU A 61 -4.08 13.25 9.38
C GLU A 61 -4.06 14.31 8.26
N ASN A 62 -3.87 13.88 7.01
CA ASN A 62 -3.75 14.75 5.84
C ASN A 62 -4.86 14.55 4.80
N TYR A 63 -6.01 14.01 5.21
CA TYR A 63 -7.21 13.92 4.38
C TYR A 63 -8.24 14.94 4.87
N PRO A 64 -8.55 15.99 4.07
CA PRO A 64 -9.49 17.06 4.49
C PRO A 64 -10.86 16.50 4.89
N GLY A 65 -11.39 17.01 6.01
CA GLY A 65 -12.65 16.57 6.61
C GLY A 65 -12.48 15.63 7.81
N PHE A 66 -11.24 15.17 8.07
CA PHE A 66 -10.90 14.40 9.27
C PHE A 66 -9.59 14.92 9.86
N GLU A 67 -9.62 15.31 11.13
CA GLU A 67 -8.38 15.66 11.86
C GLU A 67 -7.50 14.41 12.03
N LYS A 68 -8.15 13.27 12.28
CA LYS A 68 -7.49 11.97 12.46
C LYS A 68 -8.48 10.84 12.18
N ILE A 69 -8.08 9.91 11.33
CA ILE A 69 -8.88 8.73 10.99
C ILE A 69 -7.94 7.58 10.61
N SER A 70 -8.35 6.32 10.81
CA SER A 70 -7.58 5.18 10.30
C SER A 70 -7.76 5.04 8.78
N GLY A 71 -6.73 4.52 8.10
CA GLY A 71 -6.80 4.28 6.65
C GLY A 71 -7.89 3.28 6.28
N SER A 72 -8.15 2.28 7.12
CA SER A 72 -9.23 1.31 6.92
C SER A 72 -10.62 1.95 7.05
N GLU A 73 -10.81 2.86 8.01
CA GLU A 73 -12.09 3.55 8.18
C GLU A 73 -12.37 4.52 7.02
N ILE A 74 -11.38 5.28 6.55
CA ILE A 74 -11.58 6.18 5.42
C ILE A 74 -11.88 5.40 4.15
N ALA A 75 -11.18 4.28 3.89
CA ALA A 75 -11.45 3.39 2.77
C ALA A 75 -12.90 2.86 2.82
N LYS A 76 -13.34 2.40 3.99
CA LYS A 76 -14.72 1.93 4.22
C LYS A 76 -15.76 3.01 3.97
N LYS A 77 -15.52 4.23 4.44
CA LYS A 77 -16.43 5.37 4.21
C LYS A 77 -16.53 5.71 2.73
N ILE A 78 -15.43 5.72 1.98
CA ILE A 78 -15.42 5.98 0.54
C ILE A 78 -16.14 4.84 -0.20
N GLU A 79 -15.91 3.57 0.17
CA GLU A 79 -16.62 2.43 -0.41
C GLU A 79 -18.12 2.51 -0.15
N GLN A 80 -18.54 2.75 1.09
CA GLN A 80 -19.95 2.90 1.44
C GLN A 80 -20.62 4.01 0.65
N HIS A 81 -19.94 5.14 0.46
CA HIS A 81 -20.44 6.25 -0.33
C HIS A 81 -20.60 5.85 -1.81
N ALA A 82 -19.63 5.16 -2.39
CA ALA A 82 -19.77 4.66 -3.77
C ALA A 82 -20.94 3.67 -3.91
N ARG A 83 -21.09 2.73 -2.97
CA ARG A 83 -22.17 1.72 -2.95
C ARG A 83 -23.56 2.28 -2.67
N SER A 84 -23.68 3.52 -2.17
CA SER A 84 -24.99 4.14 -1.95
C SER A 84 -25.73 4.54 -3.23
N TYR A 85 -25.06 4.44 -4.38
CA TYR A 85 -25.64 4.71 -5.68
C TYR A 85 -25.95 3.40 -6.42
N ASP A 86 -27.21 3.20 -6.85
CA ASP A 86 -27.67 2.01 -7.56
C ASP A 86 -26.95 1.79 -8.91
N LEU A 87 -26.37 2.84 -9.48
CA LEU A 87 -25.61 2.79 -10.73
C LEU A 87 -24.18 2.27 -10.55
N VAL A 88 -23.70 2.05 -9.31
CA VAL A 88 -22.36 1.54 -9.03
C VAL A 88 -22.40 0.06 -8.71
N GLU A 89 -21.67 -0.73 -9.46
CA GLU A 89 -21.44 -2.14 -9.19
C GLU A 89 -19.96 -2.36 -8.91
N ILE A 90 -19.62 -2.94 -7.76
CA ILE A 90 -18.25 -3.26 -7.37
C ILE A 90 -18.11 -4.78 -7.34
N LYS A 91 -17.31 -5.31 -8.26
CA LYS A 91 -17.04 -6.74 -8.39
C LYS A 91 -15.58 -7.08 -8.10
N SER A 92 -15.38 -8.22 -7.46
CA SER A 92 -14.05 -8.81 -7.36
C SER A 92 -13.68 -9.45 -8.69
N GLY A 93 -12.51 -9.11 -9.23
CA GLY A 93 -12.00 -9.70 -10.46
C GLY A 93 -10.70 -9.07 -10.89
N ARG A 94 -9.74 -9.91 -11.28
CA ARG A 94 -8.49 -9.46 -11.88
C ARG A 94 -8.69 -9.29 -13.38
N VAL A 95 -8.45 -8.09 -13.89
CA VAL A 95 -8.44 -7.83 -15.35
C VAL A 95 -7.19 -8.45 -15.94
N LYS A 96 -7.39 -9.25 -17.00
CA LYS A 96 -6.31 -9.91 -17.74
C LYS A 96 -5.95 -9.16 -19.01
N GLU A 97 -6.96 -8.67 -19.70
CA GLU A 97 -6.81 -8.05 -21.00
C GLU A 97 -7.87 -6.98 -21.23
N ILE A 98 -7.48 -5.96 -21.97
CA ILE A 98 -8.36 -4.88 -22.43
C ILE A 98 -8.15 -4.72 -23.92
N ARG A 99 -9.25 -4.77 -24.67
CA ARG A 99 -9.25 -4.57 -26.12
C ARG A 99 -10.15 -3.41 -26.50
N LYS A 100 -9.61 -2.44 -27.23
CA LYS A 100 -10.40 -1.34 -27.80
C LYS A 100 -11.13 -1.83 -29.05
N GLN A 101 -12.43 -1.61 -29.11
CA GLN A 101 -13.25 -1.72 -30.30
C GLN A 101 -13.71 -0.34 -30.76
N LYS A 102 -14.39 -0.24 -31.96
CA LYS A 102 -14.74 1.07 -32.56
C LYS A 102 -15.29 2.09 -31.54
N ASN A 103 -16.29 1.70 -30.74
CA ASN A 103 -16.98 2.62 -29.83
C ASN A 103 -17.01 2.13 -28.38
N CYS A 104 -16.24 1.12 -28.03
CA CYS A 104 -16.23 0.54 -26.70
C CYS A 104 -14.90 -0.15 -26.39
N PHE A 105 -14.76 -0.55 -25.14
CA PHE A 105 -13.69 -1.38 -24.64
C PHE A 105 -14.26 -2.70 -24.15
N ILE A 106 -13.57 -3.79 -24.46
CA ILE A 106 -13.84 -5.12 -23.93
C ILE A 106 -12.83 -5.37 -22.82
N VAL A 107 -13.33 -5.63 -21.63
CA VAL A 107 -12.52 -5.89 -20.42
C VAL A 107 -12.72 -7.35 -20.02
N GLU A 108 -11.66 -8.13 -20.13
CA GLU A 108 -11.65 -9.55 -19.81
C GLU A 108 -11.05 -9.78 -18.41
N THR A 109 -11.78 -10.50 -17.58
CA THR A 109 -11.33 -10.99 -16.28
C THR A 109 -11.18 -12.51 -16.32
N GLU A 110 -10.76 -13.12 -15.21
CA GLU A 110 -10.69 -14.59 -15.10
C GLU A 110 -12.05 -15.29 -15.29
N LYS A 111 -13.14 -14.62 -14.94
CA LYS A 111 -14.47 -15.23 -14.87
C LYS A 111 -15.50 -14.64 -15.81
N SER A 112 -15.24 -13.45 -16.33
CA SER A 112 -16.25 -12.71 -17.09
C SER A 112 -15.64 -11.74 -18.08
N VAL A 113 -16.43 -11.39 -19.09
CA VAL A 113 -16.11 -10.34 -20.07
C VAL A 113 -17.14 -9.23 -19.92
N TYR A 114 -16.68 -7.99 -19.86
CA TYR A 114 -17.48 -6.79 -19.72
C TYR A 114 -17.24 -5.84 -20.89
N GLN A 115 -18.24 -5.02 -21.22
CA GLN A 115 -18.13 -3.99 -22.23
C GLN A 115 -18.37 -2.62 -21.58
N GLY A 116 -17.51 -1.65 -21.87
CA GLY A 116 -17.61 -0.27 -21.37
C GLY A 116 -17.36 0.76 -22.46
N LYS A 117 -18.05 1.91 -22.39
CA LYS A 117 -17.81 3.03 -23.32
C LYS A 117 -16.50 3.76 -23.00
N ALA A 118 -16.14 3.82 -21.73
CA ALA A 118 -14.89 4.42 -21.25
C ALA A 118 -14.26 3.57 -20.13
N ILE A 119 -12.95 3.69 -19.98
CA ILE A 119 -12.17 2.99 -18.93
C ILE A 119 -11.36 4.00 -18.13
N LEU A 120 -11.28 3.78 -16.83
CA LEU A 120 -10.32 4.44 -15.93
C LEU A 120 -9.36 3.40 -15.34
N PHE A 121 -8.07 3.63 -15.52
CA PHE A 121 -7.04 2.90 -14.81
C PHE A 121 -6.80 3.55 -13.44
N ALA A 122 -7.28 2.92 -12.37
CA ALA A 122 -7.08 3.28 -10.98
C ALA A 122 -6.36 2.15 -10.24
N THR A 123 -5.43 1.50 -10.94
CA THR A 123 -4.77 0.25 -10.54
C THR A 123 -3.83 0.40 -9.35
N GLY A 124 -3.48 1.64 -8.98
CA GLY A 124 -2.69 1.92 -7.81
C GLY A 124 -1.23 1.48 -7.91
N THR A 125 -0.69 1.07 -6.78
CA THR A 125 0.72 0.74 -6.61
C THR A 125 0.89 -0.48 -5.72
N LYS A 126 2.08 -1.10 -5.77
CA LYS A 126 2.55 -2.10 -4.79
C LYS A 126 3.85 -1.61 -4.15
N TRP A 127 4.20 -2.13 -2.99
CA TRP A 127 5.48 -1.79 -2.33
C TRP A 127 6.67 -2.23 -3.16
N LYS A 128 7.66 -1.37 -3.24
CA LYS A 128 8.97 -1.74 -3.77
C LYS A 128 9.65 -2.69 -2.80
N LYS A 129 10.07 -3.83 -3.31
CA LYS A 129 10.89 -4.77 -2.57
C LYS A 129 12.34 -4.32 -2.50
N LEU A 130 13.06 -4.73 -1.46
CA LEU A 130 14.51 -4.53 -1.40
C LEU A 130 15.17 -5.12 -2.65
N PRO A 131 16.19 -4.44 -3.20
CA PRO A 131 16.94 -4.98 -4.34
C PRO A 131 17.54 -6.36 -4.02
N GLU A 132 17.57 -7.26 -5.01
CA GLU A 132 18.12 -8.61 -4.86
C GLU A 132 19.61 -8.63 -4.49
N LYS A 133 20.34 -7.55 -4.83
CA LYS A 133 21.73 -7.35 -4.40
C LYS A 133 21.90 -7.24 -2.88
N VAL A 134 20.83 -6.95 -2.12
CA VAL A 134 20.84 -7.00 -0.67
C VAL A 134 20.66 -8.46 -0.28
N LYS A 135 21.74 -9.09 0.15
CA LYS A 135 21.72 -10.51 0.55
C LYS A 135 20.71 -10.75 1.68
N GLY A 136 20.02 -11.86 1.65
CA GLY A 136 19.00 -12.22 2.63
C GLY A 136 17.65 -11.51 2.43
N SER A 137 17.54 -10.51 1.53
CA SER A 137 16.31 -9.73 1.36
C SER A 137 15.08 -10.57 0.98
N ARG A 138 15.26 -11.64 0.22
CA ARG A 138 14.20 -12.59 -0.17
C ARG A 138 14.04 -13.74 0.83
N GLU A 139 15.13 -14.21 1.39
CA GLU A 139 15.16 -15.31 2.34
C GLU A 139 14.38 -14.98 3.62
N PHE A 140 14.54 -13.75 4.11
CA PHE A 140 13.90 -13.28 5.33
C PHE A 140 12.56 -12.56 5.10
N GLU A 141 12.01 -12.57 3.88
CA GLU A 141 10.66 -12.05 3.62
C GLU A 141 9.63 -12.84 4.44
N ASN A 142 8.82 -12.15 5.23
CA ASN A 142 7.92 -12.71 6.26
C ASN A 142 8.62 -13.46 7.42
N LYS A 143 9.95 -13.37 7.51
CA LYS A 143 10.76 -13.89 8.61
C LYS A 143 11.56 -12.78 9.29
N GLY A 144 10.96 -11.61 9.40
CA GLY A 144 11.59 -10.41 9.95
C GLY A 144 11.73 -9.27 8.95
N VAL A 145 11.64 -9.51 7.63
CA VAL A 145 11.48 -8.46 6.62
C VAL A 145 10.01 -8.26 6.35
N SER A 146 9.52 -7.04 6.57
CA SER A 146 8.12 -6.65 6.42
C SER A 146 7.97 -5.40 5.55
N TYR A 147 6.80 -5.27 4.91
CA TYR A 147 6.39 -4.11 4.11
C TYR A 147 5.16 -3.40 4.70
N CYS A 148 4.66 -3.86 5.85
CA CYS A 148 3.48 -3.30 6.52
C CYS A 148 3.74 -3.13 8.01
N ALA A 149 4.17 -1.93 8.43
CA ALA A 149 4.39 -1.64 9.84
C ALA A 149 3.09 -1.79 10.66
N LEU A 150 1.94 -1.36 10.11
CA LEU A 150 0.66 -1.50 10.80
C LEU A 150 0.30 -2.96 11.10
N CYS A 151 0.60 -3.87 10.16
CA CYS A 151 0.29 -5.29 10.31
C CYS A 151 1.15 -5.95 11.40
N ASP A 152 2.43 -5.62 11.43
CA ASP A 152 3.43 -6.41 12.13
C ASP A 152 4.03 -5.74 13.37
N ALA A 153 3.85 -4.42 13.58
CA ALA A 153 4.46 -3.70 14.71
C ALA A 153 4.22 -4.35 16.08
N PRO A 154 3.03 -4.90 16.40
CA PRO A 154 2.79 -5.58 17.67
C PRO A 154 3.72 -6.77 17.94
N LEU A 155 4.21 -7.46 16.88
CA LEU A 155 5.11 -8.62 16.99
C LEU A 155 6.54 -8.22 17.45
N TYR A 156 6.85 -6.93 17.38
CA TYR A 156 8.17 -6.37 17.69
C TYR A 156 8.21 -5.64 19.03
N LYS A 157 7.30 -5.95 19.94
CA LYS A 157 7.28 -5.37 21.28
C LYS A 157 8.59 -5.68 22.03
N GLY A 158 9.27 -4.60 22.44
CA GLY A 158 10.54 -4.68 23.18
C GLY A 158 11.78 -5.00 22.34
N LYS A 159 11.63 -5.14 21.01
CA LYS A 159 12.69 -5.53 20.06
C LYS A 159 13.40 -4.31 19.44
N LEU A 160 14.54 -4.59 18.79
CA LEU A 160 15.25 -3.61 17.97
C LEU A 160 14.79 -3.78 16.52
N VAL A 161 14.42 -2.70 15.84
CA VAL A 161 13.94 -2.75 14.46
C VAL A 161 14.57 -1.67 13.60
N ALA A 162 14.69 -1.94 12.30
CA ALA A 162 15.14 -0.99 11.30
C ALA A 162 14.01 -0.66 10.32
N VAL A 163 13.88 0.61 9.96
CA VAL A 163 13.04 1.12 8.86
C VAL A 163 13.95 1.59 7.74
N ILE A 164 13.82 0.99 6.57
CA ILE A 164 14.63 1.34 5.40
C ILE A 164 13.86 2.31 4.55
N GLY A 165 14.29 3.57 4.53
CA GLY A 165 13.63 4.65 3.78
C GLY A 165 13.88 6.02 4.40
N GLY A 166 13.37 7.07 3.78
CA GLY A 166 13.56 8.44 4.28
C GLY A 166 12.43 9.39 3.90
N SER A 167 11.32 8.85 3.40
CA SER A 167 10.10 9.59 3.07
C SER A 167 9.15 9.68 4.26
N ASP A 168 8.02 10.34 4.07
CA ASP A 168 6.96 10.43 5.07
C ASP A 168 6.40 9.06 5.49
N SER A 169 6.32 8.10 4.56
CA SER A 169 5.93 6.72 4.88
C SER A 169 6.90 6.08 5.88
N ALA A 170 8.21 6.21 5.64
CA ALA A 170 9.23 5.68 6.56
C ALA A 170 9.14 6.35 7.94
N ALA A 171 8.85 7.65 7.98
CA ALA A 171 8.66 8.39 9.22
C ALA A 171 7.44 7.90 10.02
N LYS A 172 6.30 7.73 9.35
CA LYS A 172 5.07 7.19 9.96
C LYS A 172 5.24 5.76 10.46
N ASP A 173 5.90 4.92 9.67
CA ASP A 173 6.23 3.54 10.08
C ASP A 173 7.14 3.53 11.32
N ALA A 174 8.18 4.38 11.35
CA ALA A 174 9.07 4.46 12.49
C ALA A 174 8.38 4.99 13.75
N LEU A 175 7.49 5.97 13.62
CA LEU A 175 6.69 6.47 14.74
C LEU A 175 5.78 5.39 15.31
N LEU A 176 5.06 4.67 14.44
CA LEU A 176 4.20 3.55 14.85
C LEU A 176 5.02 2.44 15.53
N LEU A 177 6.11 2.01 14.90
CA LEU A 177 6.99 0.99 15.48
C LEU A 177 7.56 1.39 16.85
N SER A 178 7.82 2.68 17.05
CA SER A 178 8.34 3.17 18.34
C SER A 178 7.36 3.02 19.50
N GLU A 179 6.06 2.84 19.24
CA GLU A 179 5.07 2.55 20.27
C GLU A 179 5.30 1.16 20.89
N TYR A 180 5.80 0.22 20.10
CA TYR A 180 6.00 -1.18 20.48
C TYR A 180 7.47 -1.51 20.72
N ALA A 181 8.35 -1.14 19.81
CA ALA A 181 9.76 -1.50 19.83
C ALA A 181 10.53 -0.85 20.98
N LYS A 182 11.64 -1.48 21.36
CA LYS A 182 12.64 -0.90 22.29
C LYS A 182 13.40 0.23 21.61
N LYS A 183 13.76 0.06 20.33
CA LYS A 183 14.52 1.04 19.54
C LYS A 183 14.16 0.86 18.06
N VAL A 184 14.09 1.97 17.34
CA VAL A 184 13.86 2.01 15.88
C VAL A 184 15.02 2.77 15.23
N TYR A 185 15.62 2.15 14.21
CA TYR A 185 16.64 2.79 13.39
C TYR A 185 16.05 3.14 12.04
N ILE A 186 16.04 4.42 11.66
CA ILE A 186 15.70 4.85 10.29
C ILE A 186 17.00 4.85 9.49
N ILE A 187 17.12 3.98 8.49
CA ILE A 187 18.30 3.90 7.63
C ILE A 187 17.99 4.51 6.28
N HIS A 188 18.70 5.57 5.94
CA HIS A 188 18.48 6.31 4.71
C HIS A 188 19.78 6.53 3.93
N ARG A 189 19.71 6.28 2.63
CA ARG A 189 20.87 6.39 1.71
C ARG A 189 21.32 7.84 1.45
N GLY A 190 20.44 8.81 1.61
CA GLY A 190 20.73 10.24 1.40
C GLY A 190 21.23 10.92 2.66
N GLU A 191 21.59 12.20 2.55
CA GLU A 191 22.13 13.01 3.65
C GLU A 191 21.08 13.32 4.73
N GLN A 192 19.81 13.41 4.33
CA GLN A 192 18.72 13.71 5.25
C GLN A 192 17.43 13.04 4.81
N ILE A 193 16.55 12.75 5.75
CA ILE A 193 15.20 12.26 5.50
C ILE A 193 14.28 13.44 5.15
N HIS A 194 13.23 13.16 4.35
CA HIS A 194 12.28 14.17 3.85
C HIS A 194 10.82 13.83 4.18
N PRO A 195 10.46 13.68 5.46
CA PRO A 195 9.06 13.53 5.85
C PRO A 195 8.34 14.88 5.87
N GLU A 196 7.02 14.87 6.08
CA GLU A 196 6.27 16.07 6.45
C GLU A 196 6.89 16.71 7.71
N PRO A 197 6.99 18.06 7.81
CA PRO A 197 7.64 18.73 8.94
C PRO A 197 7.10 18.29 10.30
N ILE A 198 5.81 18.06 10.43
CA ILE A 198 5.18 17.60 11.66
C ILE A 198 5.69 16.22 12.09
N ASN A 199 5.93 15.31 11.14
CA ASN A 199 6.46 13.97 11.42
C ASN A 199 7.97 14.02 11.72
N LEU A 200 8.71 14.93 11.08
CA LEU A 200 10.11 15.17 11.40
C LEU A 200 10.28 15.64 12.85
N ASP A 201 9.43 16.56 13.29
CA ASP A 201 9.44 17.06 14.68
C ASP A 201 9.08 15.97 15.70
N ARG A 202 8.10 15.12 15.35
CA ARG A 202 7.75 13.95 16.19
C ARG A 202 8.91 12.98 16.34
N ILE A 203 9.62 12.69 15.23
CA ILE A 203 10.82 11.82 15.23
C ILE A 203 11.92 12.42 16.09
N LYS A 204 12.26 13.70 15.90
CA LYS A 204 13.31 14.37 16.65
C LYS A 204 13.07 14.36 18.18
N LYS A 205 11.82 14.40 18.60
CA LYS A 205 11.42 14.33 20.02
C LYS A 205 11.38 12.90 20.56
N ASN A 206 11.39 11.89 19.72
CA ASN A 206 11.25 10.49 20.11
C ASN A 206 12.61 9.85 20.41
N LYS A 207 12.91 9.63 21.70
CA LYS A 207 14.19 9.04 22.16
C LYS A 207 14.42 7.59 21.68
N LYS A 208 13.36 6.90 21.26
CA LYS A 208 13.48 5.53 20.74
C LYS A 208 13.89 5.50 19.27
N ILE A 209 13.78 6.60 18.52
CA ILE A 209 14.11 6.65 17.10
C ILE A 209 15.50 7.23 16.89
N GLU A 210 16.30 6.56 16.11
CA GLU A 210 17.63 7.01 15.69
C GLU A 210 17.72 7.02 14.17
N ILE A 211 18.21 8.13 13.59
CA ILE A 211 18.34 8.29 12.15
C ILE A 211 19.79 8.01 11.76
N ILE A 212 19.99 7.13 10.79
CA ILE A 212 21.29 6.78 10.19
C ILE A 212 21.22 7.16 8.71
N THR A 213 21.88 8.24 8.35
CA THR A 213 21.91 8.78 6.96
C THR A 213 23.14 8.35 6.21
N ASN A 214 23.18 8.65 4.90
CA ASN A 214 24.26 8.29 3.98
C ASN A 214 24.61 6.79 4.01
N THR A 215 23.64 5.93 4.31
CA THR A 215 23.88 4.51 4.64
C THR A 215 22.86 3.62 3.93
N ASN A 216 23.35 2.53 3.34
CA ASN A 216 22.52 1.45 2.81
C ASN A 216 22.73 0.17 3.60
N ILE A 217 21.73 -0.71 3.54
CA ILE A 217 21.93 -2.10 3.93
C ILE A 217 22.45 -2.90 2.75
N ILE A 218 23.39 -3.80 2.99
CA ILE A 218 23.96 -4.68 1.98
C ILE A 218 23.66 -6.16 2.23
N GLU A 219 23.34 -6.51 3.48
CA GLU A 219 22.99 -7.88 3.86
C GLU A 219 22.04 -7.87 5.06
N ILE A 220 21.14 -8.84 5.10
CA ILE A 220 20.29 -9.17 6.24
C ILE A 220 20.72 -10.56 6.68
N LYS A 221 20.98 -10.73 7.97
CA LYS A 221 21.46 -11.97 8.57
C LYS A 221 20.50 -12.50 9.61
N GLY A 222 20.53 -13.80 9.80
CA GLY A 222 19.77 -14.51 10.81
C GLY A 222 19.85 -16.01 10.58
N LYS A 223 19.20 -16.78 11.43
CA LYS A 223 19.01 -18.22 11.25
C LYS A 223 17.63 -18.50 10.70
N GLU A 224 16.61 -18.48 11.56
CA GLU A 224 15.21 -18.66 11.16
C GLU A 224 14.54 -17.32 10.87
N ASN A 225 14.90 -16.29 11.62
CA ASN A 225 14.41 -14.92 11.50
C ASN A 225 15.57 -13.95 11.44
N VAL A 226 15.27 -12.69 11.12
CA VAL A 226 16.26 -11.61 11.14
C VAL A 226 16.86 -11.45 12.53
N GLU A 227 18.20 -11.38 12.61
CA GLU A 227 18.98 -11.15 13.84
C GLU A 227 19.85 -9.88 13.71
N SER A 228 20.34 -9.58 12.51
CA SER A 228 21.15 -8.37 12.26
C SER A 228 21.10 -7.93 10.80
N ILE A 229 21.58 -6.73 10.54
CA ILE A 229 21.82 -6.18 9.20
C ILE A 229 23.24 -5.67 9.07
N ILE A 230 23.80 -5.78 7.86
CA ILE A 230 25.11 -5.21 7.52
C ILE A 230 24.91 -3.92 6.75
N LEU A 231 25.57 -2.87 7.20
CA LEU A 231 25.58 -1.56 6.60
C LEU A 231 26.78 -1.40 5.67
N ASP A 232 26.65 -0.60 4.62
CA ASP A 232 27.75 -0.27 3.71
C ASP A 232 28.77 0.71 4.34
N ARG A 233 28.44 1.28 5.49
CA ARG A 233 29.29 2.19 6.29
C ARG A 233 29.23 1.84 7.75
N THR A 234 30.26 2.19 8.49
CA THR A 234 30.28 2.00 9.94
C THR A 234 29.36 3.00 10.65
N HIS A 235 28.56 2.52 11.58
CA HIS A 235 27.78 3.30 12.52
C HIS A 235 28.29 2.99 13.95
N LYS A 236 28.73 4.01 14.67
CA LYS A 236 29.32 3.86 16.02
C LYS A 236 30.45 2.82 16.09
N GLY A 237 31.29 2.78 15.05
CA GLY A 237 32.45 1.88 14.96
C GLY A 237 32.16 0.47 14.49
N LYS A 238 30.90 0.13 14.15
CA LYS A 238 30.51 -1.18 13.62
C LYS A 238 29.74 -1.02 12.31
N ASN A 239 29.86 -1.98 11.43
CA ASN A 239 29.04 -2.08 10.22
C ASN A 239 27.89 -3.08 10.39
N GLU A 240 27.85 -3.84 11.45
CA GLU A 240 26.76 -4.74 11.82
C GLU A 240 25.87 -4.11 12.88
N LEU A 241 24.57 -4.14 12.65
CA LEU A 241 23.56 -3.59 13.55
C LEU A 241 22.55 -4.68 13.92
N ASP A 242 22.47 -4.98 15.21
CA ASP A 242 21.52 -5.96 15.74
C ASP A 242 20.09 -5.41 15.57
N VAL A 243 19.25 -6.15 14.85
CA VAL A 243 17.83 -5.85 14.68
C VAL A 243 17.08 -7.16 14.46
N GLU A 244 15.88 -7.25 15.01
CA GLU A 244 15.01 -8.42 14.91
C GLU A 244 13.91 -8.23 13.84
N GLY A 245 13.86 -7.04 13.22
CA GLY A 245 12.93 -6.72 12.15
C GLY A 245 13.43 -5.60 11.23
N VAL A 246 13.13 -5.74 9.94
CA VAL A 246 13.47 -4.80 8.88
C VAL A 246 12.18 -4.41 8.16
N PHE A 247 11.75 -3.17 8.31
CA PHE A 247 10.57 -2.61 7.66
C PHE A 247 10.98 -1.80 6.43
N VAL A 248 10.42 -2.16 5.28
CA VAL A 248 10.87 -1.63 3.99
C VAL A 248 9.91 -0.56 3.49
N ALA A 249 10.33 0.72 3.55
CA ALA A 249 9.57 1.90 3.17
C ALA A 249 10.30 2.72 2.07
N ILE A 250 10.74 2.04 0.99
CA ILE A 250 11.53 2.63 -0.11
C ILE A 250 10.69 3.09 -1.31
N GLY A 251 9.38 3.22 -1.11
CA GLY A 251 8.43 3.68 -2.11
C GLY A 251 7.63 2.57 -2.77
N HIS A 252 6.96 2.92 -3.88
CA HIS A 252 5.99 2.06 -4.54
C HIS A 252 6.31 1.91 -6.04
N GLU A 253 5.89 0.80 -6.63
CA GLU A 253 5.86 0.57 -8.07
C GLU A 253 4.45 0.82 -8.59
N ILE A 254 4.33 1.53 -9.71
CA ILE A 254 3.04 1.80 -10.37
C ILE A 254 2.57 0.52 -11.07
N LEU A 255 1.31 0.18 -10.90
CA LEU A 255 0.69 -0.98 -11.56
C LEU A 255 0.04 -0.56 -12.90
N SER A 256 0.87 -0.17 -13.88
CA SER A 256 0.41 0.34 -15.18
C SER A 256 0.50 -0.68 -16.33
N GLY A 257 0.80 -1.93 -16.05
CA GLY A 257 1.05 -2.94 -17.09
C GLY A 257 -0.18 -3.33 -17.94
N LEU A 258 -1.39 -2.83 -17.61
CA LEU A 258 -2.61 -3.01 -18.37
C LEU A 258 -2.99 -1.78 -19.22
N ALA A 259 -2.29 -0.65 -19.06
CA ALA A 259 -2.57 0.61 -19.71
C ALA A 259 -1.94 0.70 -21.11
#